data_f5e681a07bdcba4baa9aa6e6b0385279
#
_entry.id   f5e681a07bdcba4baa9aa6e6b0385279
#
_cell.length_a   1.000
_cell.length_b   1.000
_cell.length_c   1.000
_cell.angle_alpha   90.00
_cell.angle_beta   90.00
_cell.angle_gamma   90.00
#
_symmetry.space_group_name_H-M   'P 1'
#
loop_
_entity.id
_entity.type
_entity.pdbx_description
1 polymer ?
#
loop_
_entity_poly.entity_id
_entity_poly.type
_entity_poly.pdbx_seq_one_letter_code
_entity_poly.pdbx_strand_id
1 'polypeptide(L)'
;MRAASKAVRQSVSLPANVAAQVRTMARTRRLSANKMLVKLVENGIAAEKQKQQEFFDLAERFRNATDPEEVKRLGDQMGRMVFGD
;
A
#
# COMPACT_ATOMS: atom_id res chain seq x y z
N MET A 1 -5.53 -7.04 23.38
CA MET A 1 -5.32 -6.33 23.24
C MET A 1 -4.66 -5.85 23.11
N ARG A 2 -4.26 -5.69 22.80
CA ARG A 2 -3.54 -5.10 22.74
C ARG A 2 -3.34 -4.12 23.03
N ALA A 3 -2.98 -4.63 23.38
CA ALA A 3 -2.61 -3.55 24.14
C ALA A 3 -2.54 -2.39 23.29
N ALA A 4 -3.39 -1.60 23.47
CA ALA A 4 -3.33 -0.44 22.74
C ALA A 4 -1.97 0.09 22.90
N SER A 5 -1.28 0.11 21.86
CA SER A 5 -0.01 0.71 21.90
C SER A 5 -0.19 2.19 22.15
N LYS A 6 0.70 2.74 22.92
CA LYS A 6 0.75 4.15 23.11
C LYS A 6 1.03 4.84 21.78
N ALA A 7 0.40 5.98 21.59
CA ALA A 7 0.68 6.77 20.41
C ALA A 7 2.11 7.29 20.47
N VAL A 8 2.80 7.20 19.35
CA VAL A 8 4.13 7.73 19.20
C VAL A 8 4.05 8.99 18.36
N ARG A 9 4.62 10.10 18.84
CA ARG A 9 4.62 11.33 18.08
C ARG A 9 5.67 11.28 17.00
N GLN A 10 5.26 11.58 15.79
CA GLN A 10 6.17 11.71 14.67
C GLN A 10 5.76 12.93 13.85
N SER A 11 6.75 13.68 13.40
CA SER A 11 6.52 14.83 12.54
C SER A 11 6.75 14.44 11.10
N VAL A 12 5.82 14.83 10.24
CA VAL A 12 5.91 14.55 8.82
C VAL A 12 5.63 15.83 8.06
N SER A 13 6.50 16.14 7.11
CA SER A 13 6.27 17.27 6.20
C SER A 13 5.56 16.74 4.97
N LEU A 14 4.41 17.32 4.65
CA LEU A 14 3.63 16.92 3.49
C LEU A 14 3.75 17.98 2.41
N PRO A 15 3.88 17.58 1.14
CA PRO A 15 3.72 18.53 0.05
C PRO A 15 2.38 19.24 0.15
N ALA A 16 2.32 20.48 -0.28
CA ALA A 16 1.11 21.30 -0.12
C ALA A 16 -0.12 20.65 -0.75
N ASN A 17 0.05 20.03 -1.93
CA ASN A 17 -1.07 19.39 -2.61
C ASN A 17 -1.57 18.17 -1.84
N VAL A 18 -0.68 17.42 -1.20
CA VAL A 18 -1.06 16.26 -0.40
C VAL A 18 -1.78 16.74 0.86
N ALA A 19 -1.24 17.77 1.52
CA ALA A 19 -1.87 18.33 2.71
C ALA A 19 -3.28 18.81 2.42
N ALA A 20 -3.48 19.46 1.27
CA ALA A 20 -4.80 19.94 0.87
C ALA A 20 -5.78 18.78 0.68
N GLN A 21 -5.32 17.70 0.05
CA GLN A 21 -6.16 16.53 -0.16
C GLN A 21 -6.56 15.89 1.16
N VAL A 22 -5.62 15.79 2.10
CA VAL A 22 -5.91 15.22 3.42
C VAL A 22 -6.99 16.05 4.12
N ARG A 23 -6.87 17.38 4.06
CA ARG A 23 -7.86 18.26 4.70
C ARG A 23 -9.22 18.10 4.06
N THR A 24 -9.29 18.00 2.75
CA THR A 24 -10.55 17.82 2.04
C THR A 24 -11.21 16.48 2.43
N MET A 25 -10.42 15.43 2.46
CA MET A 25 -10.93 14.11 2.84
C MET A 25 -11.41 14.09 4.30
N ALA A 26 -10.66 14.78 5.16
CA ALA A 26 -11.03 14.86 6.57
C ALA A 26 -12.39 15.54 6.74
N ARG A 27 -12.60 16.64 6.01
CA ARG A 27 -13.89 17.34 6.08
C ARG A 27 -15.03 16.46 5.59
N THR A 28 -14.81 15.77 4.49
CA THR A 28 -15.84 14.88 3.93
C THR A 28 -16.25 13.80 4.92
N ARG A 29 -15.30 13.29 5.67
CA ARG A 29 -15.55 12.20 6.62
C ARG A 29 -15.78 12.70 8.05
N ARG A 30 -15.78 14.01 8.25
CA ARG A 30 -15.97 14.63 9.56
C ARG A 30 -14.94 14.16 10.57
N LEU A 31 -13.69 14.08 10.11
CA LEU A 31 -12.57 13.72 10.97
C LEU A 31 -11.61 14.90 11.05
N SER A 32 -10.78 14.91 12.09
CA SER A 32 -9.68 15.86 12.12
C SER A 32 -8.68 15.48 11.05
N ALA A 33 -7.88 16.44 10.61
CA ALA A 33 -6.83 16.16 9.62
C ALA A 33 -5.87 15.11 10.14
N ASN A 34 -5.55 15.16 11.44
CA ASN A 34 -4.63 14.19 12.04
C ASN A 34 -5.21 12.77 11.99
N LYS A 35 -6.47 12.62 12.34
CA LYS A 35 -7.13 11.31 12.29
C LYS A 35 -7.23 10.80 10.88
N MET A 36 -7.50 11.69 9.92
CA MET A 36 -7.54 11.29 8.51
C MET A 36 -6.18 10.81 8.05
N LEU A 37 -5.12 11.52 8.45
CA LEU A 37 -3.77 11.12 8.08
C LEU A 37 -3.42 9.74 8.64
N VAL A 38 -3.78 9.48 9.89
CA VAL A 38 -3.54 8.17 10.49
C VAL A 38 -4.27 7.07 9.72
N LYS A 39 -5.52 7.32 9.35
CA LYS A 39 -6.28 6.34 8.56
C LYS A 39 -5.63 6.07 7.22
N LEU A 40 -5.16 7.13 6.56
CA LEU A 40 -4.50 6.97 5.26
C LEU A 40 -3.21 6.17 5.39
N VAL A 41 -2.45 6.39 6.45
CA VAL A 41 -1.23 5.63 6.70
C VAL A 41 -1.57 4.16 6.94
N GLU A 42 -2.58 3.90 7.77
CA GLU A 42 -3.01 2.53 8.03
C GLU A 42 -3.45 1.82 6.77
N ASN A 43 -4.23 2.52 5.94
CA ASN A 43 -4.68 1.95 4.66
C ASN A 43 -3.51 1.73 3.72
N GLY A 44 -2.54 2.65 3.73
CA GLY A 44 -1.36 2.50 2.90
C GLY A 44 -0.51 1.31 3.30
N ILE A 45 -0.37 1.08 4.61
CA ILE A 45 0.35 -0.09 5.10
C ILE A 45 -0.34 -1.38 4.66
N ALA A 46 -1.67 -1.42 4.80
CA ALA A 46 -2.43 -2.59 4.37
C ALA A 46 -2.28 -2.84 2.87
N ALA A 47 -2.32 -1.76 2.08
CA ALA A 47 -2.16 -1.87 0.63
C ALA A 47 -0.77 -2.37 0.26
N GLU A 48 0.26 -1.90 0.94
CA GLU A 48 1.62 -2.35 0.69
C GLU A 48 1.79 -3.83 1.02
N LYS A 49 1.22 -4.27 2.14
CA LYS A 49 1.28 -5.68 2.51
C LYS A 49 0.56 -6.55 1.49
N GLN A 50 -0.58 -6.07 0.99
CA GLN A 50 -1.33 -6.78 -0.04
C GLN A 50 -0.51 -6.93 -1.31
N LYS A 51 0.17 -5.87 -1.72
CA LYS A 51 1.02 -5.91 -2.91
C LYS A 51 2.17 -6.89 -2.74
N GLN A 52 2.79 -6.93 -1.56
CA GLN A 52 3.86 -7.88 -1.29
C GLN A 52 3.35 -9.30 -1.37
N GLN A 53 2.18 -9.56 -0.79
CA GLN A 53 1.59 -10.90 -0.81
C GLN A 53 1.29 -11.34 -2.25
N GLU A 54 0.74 -10.42 -3.04
CA GLU A 54 0.43 -10.70 -4.44
C GLU A 54 1.70 -11.02 -5.22
N PHE A 55 2.77 -10.29 -4.94
CA PHE A 55 4.04 -10.53 -5.61
C PHE A 55 4.60 -11.91 -5.24
N PHE A 56 4.56 -12.26 -3.95
CA PHE A 56 5.07 -13.57 -3.51
C PHE A 56 4.23 -14.70 -4.09
N ASP A 57 2.92 -14.54 -4.15
CA ASP A 57 2.04 -15.54 -4.75
C ASP A 57 2.38 -15.72 -6.23
N LEU A 58 2.60 -14.62 -6.93
CA LEU A 58 2.94 -14.64 -8.34
C LEU A 58 4.31 -15.29 -8.55
N ALA A 59 5.28 -14.98 -7.69
CA ALA A 59 6.60 -15.58 -7.77
C ALA A 59 6.54 -17.09 -7.55
N GLU A 60 5.68 -17.53 -6.63
CA GLU A 60 5.51 -18.96 -6.38
C GLU A 60 4.92 -19.65 -7.60
N ARG A 61 3.93 -19.04 -8.22
CA ARG A 61 3.34 -19.58 -9.44
C ARG A 61 4.36 -19.62 -10.59
N PHE A 62 5.16 -18.57 -10.69
CA PHE A 62 6.21 -18.50 -11.71
C PHE A 62 7.20 -19.63 -11.53
N ARG A 63 7.64 -19.86 -10.29
CA ARG A 63 8.61 -20.91 -9.99
C ARG A 63 8.07 -22.29 -10.31
N ASN A 64 6.78 -22.51 -10.13
CA ASN A 64 6.16 -23.81 -10.34
C ASN A 64 5.61 -24.00 -11.76
N ALA A 65 5.64 -22.95 -12.59
CA ALA A 65 5.10 -23.05 -13.93
C ALA A 65 6.01 -23.88 -14.82
N THR A 66 5.41 -24.71 -15.66
CA THR A 66 6.17 -25.55 -16.61
C THR A 66 5.86 -25.20 -18.05
N ASP A 67 4.73 -24.53 -18.30
CA ASP A 67 4.34 -24.13 -19.65
C ASP A 67 5.09 -22.85 -20.03
N PRO A 68 5.86 -22.85 -21.14
CA PRO A 68 6.62 -21.65 -21.52
C PRO A 68 5.76 -20.39 -21.66
N GLU A 69 4.53 -20.51 -22.15
CA GLU A 69 3.68 -19.35 -22.29
C GLU A 69 3.25 -18.79 -20.94
N GLU A 70 2.98 -19.67 -19.99
CA GLU A 70 2.62 -19.26 -18.65
C GLU A 70 3.82 -18.61 -17.96
N VAL A 71 5.01 -19.18 -18.14
CA VAL A 71 6.24 -18.60 -17.59
C VAL A 71 6.42 -17.18 -18.08
N LYS A 72 6.23 -16.96 -19.38
CA LYS A 72 6.38 -15.63 -19.94
C LYS A 72 5.34 -14.66 -19.39
N ARG A 73 4.09 -15.09 -19.32
CA ARG A 73 3.01 -14.24 -18.83
C ARG A 73 3.25 -13.86 -17.38
N LEU A 74 3.62 -14.83 -16.54
CA LEU A 74 3.87 -14.56 -15.13
C LEU A 74 5.10 -13.67 -14.95
N GLY A 75 6.14 -13.90 -15.76
CA GLY A 75 7.33 -13.06 -15.71
C GLY A 75 7.01 -11.61 -16.06
N ASP A 76 6.16 -11.41 -17.08
CA ASP A 76 5.75 -10.07 -17.47
C ASP A 76 4.96 -9.38 -16.35
N GLN A 77 4.08 -10.13 -15.69
CA GLN A 77 3.31 -9.58 -14.58
C GLN A 77 4.22 -9.17 -13.42
N MET A 78 5.19 -10.02 -13.09
CA MET A 78 6.15 -9.71 -12.03
C MET A 78 6.96 -8.46 -12.38
N GLY A 79 7.37 -8.36 -13.64
CA GLY A 79 8.11 -7.19 -14.10
C GLY A 79 7.32 -5.90 -13.93
N ARG A 80 6.04 -5.94 -14.25
CA ARG A 80 5.18 -4.77 -14.08
C ARG A 80 5.02 -4.39 -12.61
N MET A 81 4.94 -5.38 -11.72
CA MET A 81 4.82 -5.10 -10.29
C MET A 81 6.07 -4.46 -9.73
N VAL A 82 7.23 -4.82 -10.24
CA VAL A 82 8.52 -4.32 -9.75
C VAL A 82 8.85 -2.96 -10.39
N PHE A 83 8.67 -2.85 -11.69
CA PHE A 83 9.12 -1.67 -12.43
C PHE A 83 7.99 -0.69 -12.77
N GLY A 84 6.76 -1.10 -12.51
CA GLY A 84 5.62 -0.30 -12.86
C GLY A 84 5.25 -0.45 -14.33
N ASP A 85 4.32 0.32 -14.76
CA ASP A 85 3.84 0.28 -16.15
C ASP A 85 4.67 1.12 -17.06
#